data_46b2f9b7ab26000b80f68009f211af58
#
_entry.id   46b2f9b7ab26000b80f68009f211af58
#
_cell.length_a   1.000
_cell.length_b   1.000
_cell.length_c   1.000
_cell.angle_alpha   90.00
_cell.angle_beta   90.00
_cell.angle_gamma   90.00
#
_symmetry.space_group_name_H-M   'P 1'
#
loop_
_entity.id
_entity.type
_entity.pdbx_description
1 polymer ?
#
loop_
_entity_poly.entity_id
_entity_poly.type
_entity_poly.pdbx_seq_one_letter_code
_entity_poly.pdbx_strand_id
1 'polypeptide(L)'
;MEENLKIWNDAKRIVVKVGSSLVTNEGHGVDTEAIARWTAQIAKLQEMGKQVVWVSSGAVAEGMARLGWTKRPKKMHELQAAAAVGQMGIVEAYEKSFERYDIRTAQILLTHADLADRERYLNARQTLTTLLDLKVVPIINENDTVVTNEIKVGDNDTLGALVTNLIDADVLVILTDQIGLFTADPRSNPEAKLVEVGEAGDPIYEAMAGGAGSSIGKGGMQTKVLAAKRAARSGASTVIASGRIPDVLVRLAQGESIGTLLKTCLLYTSPSPRDRQKS
;
A
#
# COMPACT_ATOMS: atom_id res chain seq x y z
N MET A 1 2.18 -6.30 22.94
CA MET A 1 0.72 -6.25 22.79
C MET A 1 0.16 -4.85 23.08
N GLU A 2 0.42 -4.24 24.22
CA GLU A 2 -0.07 -2.90 24.57
C GLU A 2 0.37 -1.80 23.61
N GLU A 3 1.61 -1.79 23.18
CA GLU A 3 2.14 -0.78 22.27
C GLU A 3 1.53 -0.88 20.87
N ASN A 4 1.32 -2.10 20.37
CA ASN A 4 0.66 -2.35 19.09
C ASN A 4 -0.79 -1.84 19.14
N LEU A 5 -1.52 -2.20 20.18
CA LEU A 5 -2.89 -1.73 20.41
C LEU A 5 -2.97 -0.20 20.48
N LYS A 6 -1.98 0.46 21.11
CA LYS A 6 -1.92 1.92 21.17
C LYS A 6 -1.77 2.55 19.78
N ILE A 7 -0.86 2.03 18.93
CA ILE A 7 -0.69 2.52 17.54
C ILE A 7 -2.02 2.50 16.80
N TRP A 8 -2.76 1.39 16.91
CA TRP A 8 -4.03 1.23 16.21
C TRP A 8 -5.18 2.04 16.82
N ASN A 9 -5.23 2.21 18.13
CA ASN A 9 -6.23 3.05 18.79
C ASN A 9 -6.05 4.52 18.42
N ASP A 10 -4.81 5.00 18.37
CA ASP A 10 -4.47 6.38 18.04
C ASP A 10 -4.60 6.67 16.53
N ALA A 11 -4.46 5.64 15.69
CA ALA A 11 -4.53 5.79 14.24
C ALA A 11 -5.93 6.24 13.78
N LYS A 12 -5.99 7.32 13.04
CA LYS A 12 -7.20 7.83 12.38
C LYS A 12 -7.18 7.56 10.88
N ARG A 13 -6.03 7.76 10.23
CA ARG A 13 -5.83 7.59 8.79
C ARG A 13 -4.93 6.41 8.52
N ILE A 14 -5.42 5.51 7.69
CA ILE A 14 -4.73 4.27 7.33
C ILE A 14 -4.59 4.23 5.81
N VAL A 15 -3.37 4.05 5.31
CA VAL A 15 -3.12 3.72 3.91
C VAL A 15 -2.94 2.23 3.81
N VAL A 16 -3.71 1.58 2.96
CA VAL A 16 -3.57 0.15 2.68
C VAL A 16 -3.10 -0.03 1.24
N LYS A 17 -1.91 -0.58 1.06
CA LYS A 17 -1.37 -0.94 -0.24
C LYS A 17 -1.49 -2.45 -0.46
N VAL A 18 -1.99 -2.86 -1.61
CA VAL A 18 -2.12 -4.27 -1.98
C VAL A 18 -1.24 -4.62 -3.19
N GLY A 19 -0.55 -5.76 -3.11
CA GLY A 19 0.31 -6.26 -4.19
C GLY A 19 -0.47 -6.78 -5.39
N SER A 20 0.13 -6.70 -6.59
CA SER A 20 -0.52 -7.12 -7.84
C SER A 20 -0.90 -8.61 -7.88
N SER A 21 -0.07 -9.49 -7.32
CA SER A 21 -0.35 -10.92 -7.24
C SER A 21 -1.63 -11.25 -6.48
N LEU A 22 -1.96 -10.43 -5.47
CA LEU A 22 -3.18 -10.59 -4.69
C LEU A 22 -4.42 -10.03 -5.41
N VAL A 23 -4.27 -8.89 -6.10
CA VAL A 23 -5.39 -8.23 -6.81
C VAL A 23 -5.80 -9.00 -8.05
N THR A 24 -4.85 -9.66 -8.72
CA THR A 24 -5.06 -10.28 -10.04
C THR A 24 -4.95 -11.80 -10.03
N ASN A 25 -5.14 -12.44 -8.89
CA ASN A 25 -5.03 -13.89 -8.77
C ASN A 25 -3.79 -14.41 -9.53
N GLU A 26 -2.61 -13.90 -9.14
CA GLU A 26 -1.32 -14.25 -9.75
C GLU A 26 -1.22 -13.96 -11.27
N GLY A 27 -2.00 -12.97 -11.75
CA GLY A 27 -2.00 -12.54 -13.15
C GLY A 27 -3.08 -13.17 -14.03
N HIS A 28 -4.01 -13.93 -13.44
CA HIS A 28 -5.14 -14.55 -14.15
C HIS A 28 -6.38 -13.65 -14.31
N GLY A 29 -6.26 -12.38 -13.98
CA GLY A 29 -7.35 -11.39 -13.97
C GLY A 29 -7.74 -11.00 -12.56
N VAL A 30 -8.61 -10.01 -12.45
CA VAL A 30 -9.02 -9.45 -11.14
C VAL A 30 -9.66 -10.53 -10.25
N ASP A 31 -9.13 -10.67 -9.02
CA ASP A 31 -9.70 -11.53 -7.98
C ASP A 31 -10.84 -10.79 -7.24
N THR A 32 -12.05 -10.92 -7.76
CA THR A 32 -13.24 -10.27 -7.20
C THR A 32 -13.59 -10.76 -5.80
N GLU A 33 -13.24 -12.01 -5.46
CA GLU A 33 -13.47 -12.56 -4.12
C GLU A 33 -12.50 -11.98 -3.11
N ALA A 34 -11.22 -11.84 -3.47
CA ALA A 34 -10.24 -11.17 -2.61
C ALA A 34 -10.63 -9.70 -2.39
N ILE A 35 -11.04 -8.99 -3.44
CA ILE A 35 -11.54 -7.62 -3.35
C ILE A 35 -12.75 -7.55 -2.42
N ALA A 36 -13.72 -8.47 -2.54
CA ALA A 36 -14.89 -8.49 -1.67
C ALA A 36 -14.52 -8.70 -0.18
N ARG A 37 -13.53 -9.55 0.10
CA ARG A 37 -13.02 -9.73 1.47
C ARG A 37 -12.39 -8.46 2.04
N TRP A 38 -11.59 -7.73 1.24
CA TRP A 38 -10.95 -6.50 1.72
C TRP A 38 -11.93 -5.33 1.85
N THR A 39 -12.84 -5.16 0.92
CA THR A 39 -13.85 -4.09 0.99
C THR A 39 -14.77 -4.24 2.19
N ALA A 40 -15.14 -5.48 2.56
CA ALA A 40 -15.85 -5.77 3.80
C ALA A 40 -15.08 -5.31 5.05
N GLN A 41 -13.77 -5.54 5.06
CA GLN A 41 -12.92 -5.10 6.17
C GLN A 41 -12.75 -3.59 6.21
N ILE A 42 -12.64 -2.92 5.05
CA ILE A 42 -12.58 -1.46 4.98
C ILE A 42 -13.88 -0.84 5.49
N ALA A 43 -15.04 -1.41 5.14
CA ALA A 43 -16.32 -0.97 5.66
C ALA A 43 -16.33 -1.01 7.21
N LYS A 44 -15.87 -2.11 7.80
CA LYS A 44 -15.73 -2.24 9.27
C LYS A 44 -14.76 -1.20 9.86
N LEU A 45 -13.64 -0.91 9.17
CA LEU A 45 -12.72 0.14 9.62
C LEU A 45 -13.37 1.52 9.61
N GLN A 46 -14.19 1.83 8.62
CA GLN A 46 -14.95 3.08 8.57
C GLN A 46 -16.01 3.16 9.70
N GLU A 47 -16.70 2.06 10.01
CA GLU A 47 -17.59 1.95 11.16
C GLU A 47 -16.86 2.20 12.49
N MET A 48 -15.58 1.79 12.58
CA MET A 48 -14.70 2.09 13.72
C MET A 48 -14.18 3.54 13.72
N GLY A 49 -14.62 4.40 12.79
CA GLY A 49 -14.22 5.80 12.67
C GLY A 49 -12.86 6.02 11.99
N LYS A 50 -12.30 5.01 11.31
CA LYS A 50 -11.02 5.13 10.60
C LYS A 50 -11.26 5.66 9.18
N GLN A 51 -10.36 6.55 8.72
CA GLN A 51 -10.28 6.97 7.32
C GLN A 51 -9.30 6.06 6.57
N VAL A 52 -9.73 5.46 5.47
CA VAL A 52 -8.91 4.51 4.71
C VAL A 52 -8.67 5.02 3.30
N VAL A 53 -7.41 4.99 2.88
CA VAL A 53 -6.98 5.17 1.48
C VAL A 53 -6.45 3.84 0.97
N TRP A 54 -6.91 3.44 -0.21
CA TRP A 54 -6.52 2.19 -0.82
C TRP A 54 -5.55 2.43 -1.98
N VAL A 55 -4.36 1.85 -1.93
CA VAL A 55 -3.37 1.90 -3.01
C VAL A 55 -3.34 0.55 -3.70
N SER A 56 -3.91 0.52 -4.89
CA SER A 56 -4.05 -0.69 -5.70
C SER A 56 -2.80 -0.97 -6.54
N SER A 57 -2.79 -2.11 -7.18
CA SER A 57 -1.78 -2.57 -8.13
C SER A 57 -2.44 -3.47 -9.17
N GLY A 58 -1.67 -3.97 -10.13
CA GLY A 58 -2.13 -5.04 -11.01
C GLY A 58 -2.74 -4.58 -12.34
N ALA A 59 -2.77 -3.27 -12.63
CA ALA A 59 -3.37 -2.75 -13.86
C ALA A 59 -2.77 -3.39 -15.13
N VAL A 60 -1.45 -3.55 -15.21
CA VAL A 60 -0.81 -4.22 -16.35
C VAL A 60 -1.25 -5.68 -16.48
N ALA A 61 -1.31 -6.42 -15.37
CA ALA A 61 -1.69 -7.83 -15.38
C ALA A 61 -3.16 -8.04 -15.78
N GLU A 62 -4.05 -7.23 -15.23
CA GLU A 62 -5.48 -7.22 -15.61
C GLU A 62 -5.65 -6.84 -17.08
N GLY A 63 -4.93 -5.82 -17.56
CA GLY A 63 -4.99 -5.42 -18.96
C GLY A 63 -4.49 -6.49 -19.90
N MET A 64 -3.42 -7.20 -19.55
CA MET A 64 -2.94 -8.36 -20.30
C MET A 64 -4.01 -9.46 -20.39
N ALA A 65 -4.66 -9.77 -19.25
CA ALA A 65 -5.73 -10.75 -19.21
C ALA A 65 -6.90 -10.35 -20.13
N ARG A 66 -7.35 -9.09 -20.06
CA ARG A 66 -8.43 -8.56 -20.92
C ARG A 66 -8.07 -8.54 -22.40
N LEU A 67 -6.80 -8.28 -22.72
CA LEU A 67 -6.30 -8.30 -24.11
C LEU A 67 -5.95 -9.71 -24.63
N GLY A 68 -6.06 -10.74 -23.79
CA GLY A 68 -5.67 -12.11 -24.14
C GLY A 68 -4.17 -12.30 -24.31
N TRP A 69 -3.35 -11.45 -23.68
CA TRP A 69 -1.89 -11.54 -23.79
C TRP A 69 -1.31 -12.52 -22.77
N THR A 70 -0.69 -13.57 -23.26
CA THR A 70 -0.07 -14.62 -22.43
C THR A 70 1.36 -14.31 -22.01
N LYS A 71 2.03 -13.35 -22.68
CA LYS A 71 3.40 -12.95 -22.40
C LYS A 71 3.46 -11.48 -22.07
N ARG A 72 4.21 -11.15 -21.00
CA ARG A 72 4.43 -9.76 -20.60
C ARG A 72 5.18 -8.99 -21.67
N PRO A 73 4.67 -7.87 -22.16
CA PRO A 73 5.36 -7.02 -23.13
C PRO A 73 6.69 -6.50 -22.57
N LYS A 74 7.62 -6.26 -23.49
CA LYS A 74 8.92 -5.63 -23.17
C LYS A 74 8.92 -4.14 -23.46
N LYS A 75 8.09 -3.70 -24.39
CA LYS A 75 8.02 -2.30 -24.81
C LYS A 75 7.16 -1.49 -23.86
N MET A 76 7.62 -0.28 -23.50
CA MET A 76 6.95 0.58 -22.54
C MET A 76 5.51 0.92 -22.96
N HIS A 77 5.31 1.36 -24.20
CA HIS A 77 3.97 1.72 -24.70
C HIS A 77 2.98 0.54 -24.69
N GLU A 78 3.44 -0.70 -24.84
CA GLU A 78 2.58 -1.88 -24.71
C GLU A 78 2.19 -2.13 -23.25
N LEU A 79 3.12 -1.92 -22.29
CA LEU A 79 2.83 -1.98 -20.87
C LEU A 79 1.86 -0.88 -20.44
N GLN A 80 2.04 0.34 -20.94
CA GLN A 80 1.15 1.48 -20.71
C GLN A 80 -0.26 1.22 -21.27
N ALA A 81 -0.36 0.68 -22.49
CA ALA A 81 -1.65 0.31 -23.08
C ALA A 81 -2.36 -0.78 -22.27
N ALA A 82 -1.64 -1.82 -21.86
CA ALA A 82 -2.20 -2.85 -20.97
C ALA A 82 -2.67 -2.25 -19.64
N ALA A 83 -1.87 -1.39 -19.02
CA ALA A 83 -2.26 -0.72 -17.78
C ALA A 83 -3.54 0.11 -17.94
N ALA A 84 -3.67 0.86 -19.04
CA ALA A 84 -4.87 1.65 -19.33
C ALA A 84 -6.13 0.77 -19.44
N VAL A 85 -6.05 -0.35 -20.15
CA VAL A 85 -7.15 -1.32 -20.28
C VAL A 85 -7.48 -1.97 -18.93
N GLY A 86 -6.46 -2.38 -18.18
CA GLY A 86 -6.65 -3.08 -16.91
C GLY A 86 -7.13 -2.18 -15.78
N GLN A 87 -6.75 -0.90 -15.79
CA GLN A 87 -7.18 0.07 -14.77
C GLN A 87 -8.70 0.18 -14.68
N MET A 88 -9.40 0.15 -15.83
CA MET A 88 -10.86 0.14 -15.86
C MET A 88 -11.45 -1.05 -15.10
N GLY A 89 -10.91 -2.27 -15.33
CA GLY A 89 -11.42 -3.47 -14.66
C GLY A 89 -11.18 -3.49 -13.16
N ILE A 90 -10.03 -2.98 -12.74
CA ILE A 90 -9.70 -2.89 -11.31
C ILE A 90 -10.67 -1.93 -10.61
N VAL A 91 -10.88 -0.73 -11.17
CA VAL A 91 -11.79 0.27 -10.59
C VAL A 91 -13.22 -0.26 -10.53
N GLU A 92 -13.70 -0.84 -11.63
CA GLU A 92 -15.04 -1.44 -11.69
C GLU A 92 -15.25 -2.52 -10.62
N ALA A 93 -14.24 -3.38 -10.39
CA ALA A 93 -14.32 -4.42 -9.37
C ALA A 93 -14.40 -3.85 -7.95
N TYR A 94 -13.61 -2.82 -7.64
CA TYR A 94 -13.70 -2.13 -6.35
C TYR A 94 -15.03 -1.41 -6.17
N GLU A 95 -15.47 -0.63 -7.15
CA GLU A 95 -16.72 0.11 -7.10
C GLU A 95 -17.91 -0.81 -6.81
N LYS A 96 -18.10 -1.87 -7.61
CA LYS A 96 -19.15 -2.87 -7.39
C LYS A 96 -19.08 -3.55 -6.01
N SER A 97 -17.88 -3.72 -5.47
CA SER A 97 -17.71 -4.35 -4.17
C SER A 97 -18.05 -3.41 -3.03
N PHE A 98 -17.69 -2.13 -3.13
CA PHE A 98 -18.01 -1.10 -2.12
C PHE A 98 -19.48 -0.68 -2.13
N GLU A 99 -20.16 -0.73 -3.28
CA GLU A 99 -21.61 -0.48 -3.39
C GLU A 99 -22.44 -1.32 -2.42
N ARG A 100 -22.00 -2.54 -2.09
CA ARG A 100 -22.66 -3.43 -1.12
C ARG A 100 -22.71 -2.85 0.30
N TYR A 101 -21.87 -1.87 0.59
CA TYR A 101 -21.74 -1.21 1.89
C TYR A 101 -22.17 0.25 1.85
N ASP A 102 -22.78 0.72 0.74
CA ASP A 102 -23.11 2.13 0.50
C ASP A 102 -21.89 3.07 0.63
N ILE A 103 -20.70 2.55 0.29
CA ILE A 103 -19.45 3.30 0.31
C ILE A 103 -19.12 3.76 -1.10
N ARG A 104 -18.92 5.06 -1.25
CA ARG A 104 -18.48 5.66 -2.51
C ARG A 104 -16.97 5.55 -2.64
N THR A 105 -16.51 5.37 -3.88
CA THR A 105 -15.09 5.35 -4.22
C THR A 105 -14.72 6.50 -5.14
N ALA A 106 -13.44 6.85 -5.17
CA ALA A 106 -12.91 7.82 -6.13
C ALA A 106 -11.58 7.29 -6.69
N GLN A 107 -11.46 7.24 -8.01
CA GLN A 107 -10.20 6.91 -8.67
C GLN A 107 -9.25 8.10 -8.62
N ILE A 108 -8.01 7.86 -8.15
CA ILE A 108 -6.92 8.84 -8.16
C ILE A 108 -5.69 8.21 -8.82
N LEU A 109 -5.22 8.79 -9.90
CA LEU A 109 -3.99 8.36 -10.56
C LEU A 109 -2.90 9.39 -10.34
N LEU A 110 -1.77 8.95 -9.78
CA LEU A 110 -0.63 9.78 -9.43
C LEU A 110 0.66 9.22 -10.03
N THR A 111 1.59 10.11 -10.29
CA THR A 111 2.97 9.75 -10.63
C THR A 111 3.92 10.24 -9.55
N HIS A 112 5.14 9.73 -9.53
CA HIS A 112 6.20 10.27 -8.68
C HIS A 112 6.48 11.76 -8.97
N ALA A 113 6.37 12.18 -10.24
CA ALA A 113 6.53 13.56 -10.65
C ALA A 113 5.46 14.48 -10.04
N ASP A 114 4.20 14.02 -9.96
CA ASP A 114 3.12 14.77 -9.33
C ASP A 114 3.38 14.99 -7.83
N LEU A 115 3.97 13.99 -7.17
CA LEU A 115 4.29 14.07 -5.74
C LEU A 115 5.61 14.81 -5.44
N ALA A 116 6.45 15.03 -6.45
CA ALA A 116 7.67 15.82 -6.35
C ALA A 116 7.42 17.31 -6.64
N ASP A 117 6.41 17.65 -7.44
CA ASP A 117 6.01 19.01 -7.74
C ASP A 117 5.16 19.57 -6.59
N ARG A 118 5.56 20.75 -6.07
CA ARG A 118 4.92 21.34 -4.87
C ARG A 118 3.45 21.68 -5.09
N GLU A 119 3.10 22.22 -6.24
CA GLU A 119 1.73 22.64 -6.53
C GLU A 119 0.82 21.43 -6.69
N ARG A 120 1.25 20.43 -7.48
CA ARG A 120 0.53 19.18 -7.68
C ARG A 120 0.39 18.40 -6.37
N TYR A 121 1.44 18.38 -5.55
CA TYR A 121 1.42 17.76 -4.22
C TYR A 121 0.32 18.39 -3.34
N LEU A 122 0.26 19.71 -3.25
CA LEU A 122 -0.73 20.41 -2.42
C LEU A 122 -2.16 20.19 -2.95
N ASN A 123 -2.36 20.20 -4.27
CA ASN A 123 -3.65 19.92 -4.88
C ASN A 123 -4.11 18.48 -4.61
N ALA A 124 -3.23 17.50 -4.79
CA ALA A 124 -3.52 16.11 -4.49
C ALA A 124 -3.86 15.90 -3.01
N ARG A 125 -3.08 16.52 -2.11
CA ARG A 125 -3.34 16.48 -0.66
C ARG A 125 -4.72 17.02 -0.31
N GLN A 126 -5.09 18.19 -0.83
CA GLN A 126 -6.38 18.81 -0.56
C GLN A 126 -7.53 17.95 -1.09
N THR A 127 -7.41 17.45 -2.32
CA THR A 127 -8.40 16.54 -2.91
C THR A 127 -8.61 15.29 -2.07
N LEU A 128 -7.52 14.60 -1.70
CA LEU A 128 -7.60 13.38 -0.88
C LEU A 128 -8.21 13.66 0.49
N THR A 129 -7.81 14.74 1.15
CA THR A 129 -8.37 15.13 2.45
C THR A 129 -9.87 15.39 2.33
N THR A 130 -10.31 16.12 1.32
CA THR A 130 -11.73 16.37 1.06
C THR A 130 -12.52 15.08 0.84
N LEU A 131 -11.97 14.14 0.04
CA LEU A 131 -12.61 12.83 -0.18
C LEU A 131 -12.78 12.04 1.13
N LEU A 132 -11.75 12.04 1.97
CA LEU A 132 -11.79 11.36 3.26
C LEU A 132 -12.82 11.99 4.21
N ASP A 133 -12.95 13.32 4.22
CA ASP A 133 -13.94 14.04 5.02
C ASP A 133 -15.37 13.76 4.54
N LEU A 134 -15.55 13.52 3.24
CA LEU A 134 -16.79 13.06 2.61
C LEU A 134 -17.06 11.56 2.80
N LYS A 135 -16.21 10.83 3.54
CA LYS A 135 -16.26 9.36 3.74
C LYS A 135 -16.17 8.55 2.44
N VAL A 136 -15.59 9.13 1.40
CA VAL A 136 -15.27 8.44 0.16
C VAL A 136 -13.96 7.70 0.34
N VAL A 137 -13.84 6.47 -0.18
CA VAL A 137 -12.60 5.70 -0.21
C VAL A 137 -11.84 6.02 -1.49
N PRO A 138 -10.68 6.74 -1.42
CA PRO A 138 -9.85 6.93 -2.59
C PRO A 138 -9.16 5.62 -2.98
N ILE A 139 -9.30 5.22 -4.24
CA ILE A 139 -8.58 4.10 -4.86
C ILE A 139 -7.45 4.69 -5.69
N ILE A 140 -6.25 4.61 -5.18
CA ILE A 140 -5.06 5.22 -5.79
C ILE A 140 -4.30 4.16 -6.57
N ASN A 141 -3.80 4.52 -7.74
CA ASN A 141 -2.83 3.75 -8.51
C ASN A 141 -1.83 4.68 -9.19
N GLU A 142 -0.74 4.13 -9.70
CA GLU A 142 0.17 4.86 -10.57
C GLU A 142 -0.53 5.22 -11.88
N ASN A 143 -0.27 6.42 -12.40
CA ASN A 143 -0.69 6.80 -13.75
C ASN A 143 0.29 6.22 -14.78
N ASP A 144 0.19 4.92 -14.97
CA ASP A 144 1.10 4.15 -15.84
C ASP A 144 1.17 4.70 -17.28
N THR A 145 0.11 5.39 -17.76
CA THR A 145 0.04 5.89 -19.14
C THR A 145 1.02 7.01 -19.44
N VAL A 146 1.48 7.73 -18.41
CA VAL A 146 2.40 8.88 -18.58
C VAL A 146 3.75 8.66 -17.87
N VAL A 147 3.96 7.49 -17.29
CA VAL A 147 5.22 7.13 -16.61
C VAL A 147 6.34 7.00 -17.64
N THR A 148 7.49 7.61 -17.36
CA THR A 148 8.68 7.53 -18.21
C THR A 148 9.53 6.29 -17.91
N ASN A 149 10.45 5.95 -18.84
CA ASN A 149 11.32 4.77 -18.72
C ASN A 149 12.22 4.74 -17.48
N GLU A 150 12.45 5.89 -16.85
CA GLU A 150 13.31 6.02 -15.67
C GLU A 150 12.64 5.50 -14.40
N ILE A 151 11.31 5.43 -14.39
CA ILE A 151 10.51 4.96 -13.26
C ILE A 151 9.99 3.56 -13.60
N LYS A 152 10.39 2.56 -12.82
CA LYS A 152 9.94 1.17 -13.02
C LYS A 152 8.43 1.08 -12.77
N VAL A 153 7.64 0.87 -13.82
CA VAL A 153 6.21 0.56 -13.72
C VAL A 153 5.97 -0.56 -12.70
N GLY A 154 5.16 -0.29 -11.68
CA GLY A 154 4.68 -1.31 -10.73
C GLY A 154 5.35 -1.32 -9.35
N ASP A 155 6.05 -0.27 -8.92
CA ASP A 155 6.48 -0.11 -7.52
C ASP A 155 5.47 0.74 -6.72
N ASN A 156 4.31 0.17 -6.45
CA ASN A 156 3.28 0.84 -5.65
C ASN A 156 3.56 0.79 -4.14
N ASP A 157 4.59 0.08 -3.67
CA ASP A 157 5.05 0.18 -2.28
C ASP A 157 5.56 1.60 -1.99
N THR A 158 6.39 2.13 -2.90
CA THR A 158 6.86 3.53 -2.84
C THR A 158 5.69 4.52 -2.94
N LEU A 159 4.75 4.30 -3.87
CA LEU A 159 3.56 5.15 -4.00
C LEU A 159 2.75 5.14 -2.70
N GLY A 160 2.54 3.96 -2.09
CA GLY A 160 1.86 3.84 -0.79
C GLY A 160 2.53 4.66 0.31
N ALA A 161 3.86 4.63 0.40
CA ALA A 161 4.60 5.44 1.37
C ALA A 161 4.50 6.95 1.08
N LEU A 162 4.55 7.36 -0.18
CA LEU A 162 4.41 8.76 -0.57
C LEU A 162 2.99 9.29 -0.29
N VAL A 163 1.97 8.48 -0.54
CA VAL A 163 0.57 8.81 -0.18
C VAL A 163 0.40 8.89 1.34
N THR A 164 1.04 8.00 2.09
CA THR A 164 1.06 8.05 3.57
C THR A 164 1.57 9.40 4.06
N ASN A 165 2.70 9.88 3.50
CA ASN A 165 3.26 11.18 3.84
C ASN A 165 2.36 12.35 3.34
N LEU A 166 1.77 12.20 2.15
CA LEU A 166 0.93 13.22 1.53
C LEU A 166 -0.28 13.60 2.39
N ILE A 167 -0.92 12.62 3.02
CA ILE A 167 -2.14 12.82 3.82
C ILE A 167 -1.90 12.78 5.34
N ASP A 168 -0.65 12.77 5.79
CA ASP A 168 -0.26 12.56 7.19
C ASP A 168 -0.99 11.36 7.80
N ALA A 169 -0.93 10.21 7.14
CA ALA A 169 -1.52 8.98 7.67
C ALA A 169 -0.71 8.46 8.85
N ASP A 170 -1.39 7.77 9.75
CA ASP A 170 -0.80 7.24 10.99
C ASP A 170 -0.16 5.86 10.77
N VAL A 171 -0.75 5.06 9.87
CA VAL A 171 -0.31 3.69 9.57
C VAL A 171 -0.34 3.43 8.07
N LEU A 172 0.73 2.80 7.57
CA LEU A 172 0.80 2.16 6.27
C LEU A 172 0.68 0.65 6.44
N VAL A 173 -0.29 0.01 5.80
CA VAL A 173 -0.40 -1.45 5.73
C VAL A 173 -0.01 -1.89 4.32
N ILE A 174 0.99 -2.77 4.20
CA ILE A 174 1.39 -3.36 2.94
C ILE A 174 0.94 -4.83 2.93
N LEU A 175 -0.14 -5.10 2.21
CA LEU A 175 -0.63 -6.45 1.98
C LEU A 175 0.14 -7.10 0.83
N THR A 176 0.72 -8.25 1.12
CA THR A 176 1.55 -9.03 0.20
C THR A 176 1.18 -10.52 0.27
N ASP A 177 1.77 -11.34 -0.57
CA ASP A 177 1.67 -12.81 -0.52
C ASP A 177 2.52 -13.43 0.61
N GLN A 178 3.48 -12.68 1.16
CA GLN A 178 4.32 -13.11 2.28
C GLN A 178 3.67 -12.76 3.62
N ILE A 179 3.94 -13.57 4.65
CA ILE A 179 3.39 -13.31 6.00
C ILE A 179 4.05 -12.13 6.71
N GLY A 180 5.23 -11.71 6.29
CA GLY A 180 5.98 -10.58 6.84
C GLY A 180 7.44 -10.60 6.40
N LEU A 181 8.28 -9.81 7.06
CA LEU A 181 9.74 -9.79 6.88
C LEU A 181 10.37 -10.91 7.68
N PHE A 182 11.25 -11.67 7.07
CA PHE A 182 12.05 -12.71 7.72
C PHE A 182 13.52 -12.28 7.84
N THR A 183 14.21 -12.87 8.80
CA THR A 183 15.67 -12.65 9.00
C THR A 183 16.52 -13.10 7.81
N ALA A 184 15.99 -13.99 6.96
CA ALA A 184 16.53 -14.44 5.69
C ALA A 184 15.39 -14.92 4.78
N ASP A 185 15.65 -15.26 3.53
CA ASP A 185 14.62 -15.83 2.64
C ASP A 185 14.19 -17.23 3.14
N PRO A 186 12.94 -17.41 3.62
CA PRO A 186 12.49 -18.69 4.18
C PRO A 186 12.44 -19.83 3.16
N ARG A 187 12.47 -19.51 1.85
CA ARG A 187 12.51 -20.52 0.78
C ARG A 187 13.88 -21.19 0.66
N SER A 188 14.93 -20.47 1.01
CA SER A 188 16.33 -20.93 0.93
C SER A 188 16.96 -21.19 2.30
N ASN A 189 16.38 -20.67 3.38
CA ASN A 189 16.89 -20.83 4.74
C ASN A 189 15.77 -21.27 5.71
N PRO A 190 15.69 -22.56 6.08
CA PRO A 190 14.68 -23.06 7.01
C PRO A 190 14.74 -22.46 8.43
N GLU A 191 15.88 -21.89 8.82
CA GLU A 191 16.08 -21.24 10.12
C GLU A 191 15.62 -19.77 10.13
N ALA A 192 15.12 -19.27 8.99
CA ALA A 192 14.62 -17.91 8.89
C ALA A 192 13.42 -17.69 9.83
N LYS A 193 13.51 -16.64 10.67
CA LYS A 193 12.48 -16.29 11.64
C LYS A 193 11.75 -15.03 11.21
N LEU A 194 10.45 -14.99 11.48
CA LEU A 194 9.64 -13.79 11.25
C LEU A 194 10.12 -12.67 12.19
N VAL A 195 10.35 -11.50 11.63
CA VAL A 195 10.57 -10.27 12.39
C VAL A 195 9.18 -9.72 12.77
N GLU A 196 8.80 -9.86 14.03
CA GLU A 196 7.49 -9.39 14.48
C GLU A 196 7.43 -7.87 14.62
N VAL A 197 8.46 -7.27 15.21
CA VAL A 197 8.57 -5.82 15.47
C VAL A 197 9.97 -5.32 15.19
N GLY A 198 10.08 -4.15 14.60
CA GLY A 198 11.34 -3.47 14.35
C GLY A 198 11.17 -1.95 14.23
N GLU A 199 12.28 -1.24 14.02
CA GLU A 199 12.28 0.21 13.75
C GLU A 199 12.42 0.47 12.25
N ALA A 200 11.50 1.28 11.71
CA ALA A 200 11.56 1.66 10.30
C ALA A 200 12.81 2.49 10.01
N GLY A 201 13.60 2.04 9.03
CA GLY A 201 14.85 2.71 8.64
C GLY A 201 16.11 2.14 9.27
N ASP A 202 16.00 1.14 10.15
CA ASP A 202 17.16 0.39 10.61
C ASP A 202 17.79 -0.37 9.42
N PRO A 203 19.11 -0.15 9.13
CA PRO A 203 19.81 -0.79 8.02
C PRO A 203 19.79 -2.32 8.05
N ILE A 204 19.60 -2.92 9.21
CA ILE A 204 19.55 -4.37 9.37
C ILE A 204 18.40 -4.97 8.56
N TYR A 205 17.25 -4.30 8.50
CA TYR A 205 16.08 -4.80 7.75
C TYR A 205 16.25 -4.63 6.24
N GLU A 206 16.98 -3.59 5.80
CA GLU A 206 17.34 -3.45 4.38
C GLU A 206 18.29 -4.59 3.95
N ALA A 207 19.24 -4.96 4.82
CA ALA A 207 20.14 -6.08 4.57
C ALA A 207 19.42 -7.44 4.56
N MET A 208 18.50 -7.68 5.50
CA MET A 208 17.67 -8.90 5.55
C MET A 208 16.79 -9.03 4.29
N ALA A 209 16.21 -7.93 3.81
CA ALA A 209 15.34 -7.91 2.64
C ALA A 209 16.10 -8.04 1.31
N GLY A 210 17.38 -7.65 1.26
CA GLY A 210 18.26 -7.63 0.08
C GLY A 210 19.17 -8.83 -0.09
N GLY A 211 18.99 -9.94 0.66
CA GLY A 211 19.86 -11.12 0.68
C GLY A 211 20.16 -11.70 -0.70
N ALA A 212 21.30 -12.39 -0.83
CA ALA A 212 21.80 -12.96 -2.07
C ALA A 212 20.76 -13.89 -2.74
N GLY A 213 20.21 -13.46 -3.88
CA GLY A 213 19.17 -14.18 -4.63
C GLY A 213 17.84 -13.44 -4.76
N SER A 214 17.63 -12.34 -4.05
CA SER A 214 16.55 -11.45 -4.40
C SER A 214 16.86 -10.80 -5.74
N SER A 215 16.31 -11.35 -6.83
CA SER A 215 16.21 -10.58 -8.07
C SER A 215 15.66 -9.22 -7.64
N ILE A 216 16.26 -8.11 -8.12
CA ILE A 216 15.69 -6.76 -8.01
C ILE A 216 14.36 -6.81 -8.78
N GLY A 217 13.42 -7.58 -8.23
CA GLY A 217 12.11 -7.86 -8.79
C GLY A 217 11.15 -6.79 -8.34
N LYS A 218 10.27 -6.41 -9.22
CA LYS A 218 9.19 -5.48 -8.98
C LYS A 218 8.38 -5.93 -7.76
N GLY A 219 8.43 -5.18 -6.65
CA GLY A 219 7.64 -5.43 -5.45
C GLY A 219 8.19 -6.47 -4.46
N GLY A 220 9.51 -6.72 -4.42
CA GLY A 220 10.16 -7.59 -3.43
C GLY A 220 10.10 -7.03 -2.01
N MET A 221 10.59 -7.82 -1.03
CA MET A 221 10.61 -7.40 0.38
C MET A 221 11.40 -6.10 0.59
N GLN A 222 12.49 -5.92 -0.19
CA GLN A 222 13.32 -4.71 -0.14
C GLN A 222 12.50 -3.43 -0.41
N THR A 223 11.60 -3.44 -1.40
CA THR A 223 10.76 -2.27 -1.71
C THR A 223 9.81 -1.94 -0.55
N LYS A 224 9.34 -2.95 0.19
CA LYS A 224 8.45 -2.79 1.34
C LYS A 224 9.19 -2.19 2.55
N VAL A 225 10.40 -2.64 2.81
CA VAL A 225 11.27 -2.08 3.87
C VAL A 225 11.64 -0.63 3.55
N LEU A 226 11.97 -0.30 2.29
CA LEU A 226 12.23 1.07 1.86
C LEU A 226 10.99 1.95 1.93
N ALA A 227 9.81 1.40 1.64
CA ALA A 227 8.54 2.10 1.79
C ALA A 227 8.27 2.43 3.27
N ALA A 228 8.51 1.48 4.19
CA ALA A 228 8.40 1.70 5.62
C ALA A 228 9.32 2.83 6.11
N LYS A 229 10.58 2.84 5.67
CA LYS A 229 11.55 3.91 5.95
C LYS A 229 11.05 5.29 5.47
N ARG A 230 10.39 5.34 4.31
CA ARG A 230 9.81 6.58 3.77
C ARG A 230 8.58 7.03 4.56
N ALA A 231 7.65 6.12 4.87
CA ALA A 231 6.46 6.41 5.65
C ALA A 231 6.80 6.93 7.05
N ALA A 232 7.84 6.40 7.67
CA ALA A 232 8.33 6.82 8.98
C ALA A 232 8.75 8.30 9.04
N ARG A 233 9.08 8.94 7.90
CA ARG A 233 9.45 10.36 7.85
C ARG A 233 8.31 11.30 8.26
N SER A 234 7.06 10.89 8.07
CA SER A 234 5.88 11.63 8.54
C SER A 234 5.33 11.11 9.88
N GLY A 235 6.03 10.17 10.52
CA GLY A 235 5.62 9.60 11.79
C GLY A 235 4.69 8.37 11.65
N ALA A 236 4.52 7.83 10.46
CA ALA A 236 3.70 6.66 10.25
C ALA A 236 4.45 5.35 10.56
N SER A 237 3.82 4.44 11.28
CA SER A 237 4.28 3.06 11.40
C SER A 237 3.82 2.23 10.20
N THR A 238 4.60 1.18 9.84
CA THR A 238 4.25 0.31 8.70
C THR A 238 4.05 -1.12 9.17
N VAL A 239 2.97 -1.75 8.70
CA VAL A 239 2.74 -3.19 8.86
C VAL A 239 2.88 -3.87 7.51
N ILE A 240 3.69 -4.94 7.45
CA ILE A 240 3.81 -5.82 6.30
C ILE A 240 3.16 -7.15 6.68
N ALA A 241 2.09 -7.54 5.99
CA ALA A 241 1.31 -8.72 6.32
C ALA A 241 0.77 -9.42 5.08
N SER A 242 0.39 -10.69 5.23
CA SER A 242 -0.28 -11.40 4.13
C SER A 242 -1.72 -10.94 3.97
N GLY A 243 -2.06 -10.51 2.74
CA GLY A 243 -3.43 -10.17 2.38
C GLY A 243 -4.36 -11.38 2.24
N ARG A 244 -3.83 -12.61 2.40
CA ARG A 244 -4.59 -13.87 2.38
C ARG A 244 -5.10 -14.26 3.78
N ILE A 245 -4.60 -13.61 4.84
CA ILE A 245 -5.08 -13.85 6.21
C ILE A 245 -6.52 -13.34 6.34
N PRO A 246 -7.45 -14.17 6.83
CA PRO A 246 -8.82 -13.74 7.06
C PRO A 246 -8.90 -12.54 8.02
N ASP A 247 -9.71 -11.56 7.66
CA ASP A 247 -9.98 -10.34 8.46
C ASP A 247 -8.72 -9.58 8.90
N VAL A 248 -7.63 -9.68 8.15
CA VAL A 248 -6.32 -9.14 8.51
C VAL A 248 -6.37 -7.66 8.93
N LEU A 249 -7.09 -6.82 8.21
CA LEU A 249 -7.17 -5.38 8.49
C LEU A 249 -7.95 -5.11 9.79
N VAL A 250 -9.03 -5.83 10.02
CA VAL A 250 -9.86 -5.69 11.24
C VAL A 250 -9.09 -6.20 12.46
N ARG A 251 -8.44 -7.35 12.36
CA ARG A 251 -7.62 -7.95 13.42
C ARG A 251 -6.45 -7.05 13.79
N LEU A 252 -5.77 -6.48 12.79
CA LEU A 252 -4.73 -5.46 13.01
C LEU A 252 -5.30 -4.26 13.76
N ALA A 253 -6.45 -3.72 13.33
CA ALA A 253 -7.09 -2.57 13.98
C ALA A 253 -7.54 -2.87 15.43
N GLN A 254 -7.74 -4.13 15.77
CA GLN A 254 -8.00 -4.61 17.13
C GLN A 254 -6.72 -4.82 17.96
N GLY A 255 -5.55 -4.52 17.38
CA GLY A 255 -4.26 -4.61 18.06
C GLY A 255 -3.60 -5.98 18.01
N GLU A 256 -4.12 -6.91 17.18
CA GLU A 256 -3.48 -8.21 17.01
C GLU A 256 -2.12 -8.08 16.29
N SER A 257 -1.13 -8.80 16.78
CA SER A 257 0.20 -8.84 16.16
C SER A 257 0.18 -9.79 14.96
N ILE A 258 0.09 -9.23 13.76
CA ILE A 258 0.07 -9.97 12.49
C ILE A 258 1.16 -9.43 11.58
N GLY A 259 2.00 -10.31 11.05
CA GLY A 259 3.09 -9.93 10.16
C GLY A 259 4.23 -9.23 10.85
N THR A 260 4.79 -8.21 10.22
CA THR A 260 5.91 -7.40 10.72
C THR A 260 5.46 -5.97 10.92
N LEU A 261 5.58 -5.47 12.14
CA LEU A 261 5.40 -4.06 12.46
C LEU A 261 6.75 -3.34 12.45
N LEU A 262 6.94 -2.40 11.55
CA LEU A 262 8.08 -1.48 11.51
C LEU A 262 7.62 -0.13 12.08
N LYS A 263 8.01 0.13 13.34
CA LYS A 263 7.61 1.34 14.06
C LYS A 263 8.37 2.56 13.55
N THR A 264 7.71 3.71 13.56
CA THR A 264 8.41 4.97 13.40
C THR A 264 9.28 5.23 14.63
N CYS A 265 10.56 5.48 14.41
CA CYS A 265 11.42 6.04 15.45
C CYS A 265 11.24 7.56 15.41
N LEU A 266 10.42 8.11 16.31
CA LEU A 266 10.39 9.53 16.54
C LEU A 266 11.72 9.94 17.20
N LEU A 267 12.76 10.11 16.41
CA LEU A 267 13.87 10.98 16.84
C LEU A 267 13.25 12.36 17.04
N TYR A 268 13.19 12.75 18.29
CA TYR A 268 12.76 14.09 18.75
C TYR A 268 13.65 15.18 18.12
N THR A 269 13.36 15.57 16.87
CA THR A 269 14.01 16.68 16.21
C THR A 269 13.03 17.46 15.35
N SER A 270 12.03 18.00 15.98
CA SER A 270 11.22 19.18 15.61
C SER A 270 9.77 18.99 16.08
N PRO A 271 9.13 20.02 16.66
CA PRO A 271 7.69 19.94 16.92
C PRO A 271 6.96 19.77 15.59
N SER A 272 6.07 18.77 15.56
CA SER A 272 5.19 18.49 14.43
C SER A 272 4.47 19.79 13.99
N PRO A 273 4.18 19.98 12.70
CA PRO A 273 3.31 21.07 12.26
C PRO A 273 1.97 21.11 13.01
N ARG A 274 1.51 19.98 13.56
CA ARG A 274 0.32 19.88 14.42
C ARG A 274 0.47 20.61 15.75
N ASP A 275 1.68 20.74 16.29
CA ASP A 275 1.92 21.38 17.58
C ASP A 275 1.99 22.92 17.46
N ARG A 276 2.23 23.45 16.25
CA ARG A 276 2.27 24.90 15.97
C ARG A 276 0.89 25.54 15.79
N GLN A 277 -0.18 24.78 15.71
CA GLN A 277 -1.56 25.29 15.59
C GLN A 277 -2.29 25.40 16.93
N LYS A 278 -1.62 25.07 18.04
CA LYS A 278 -2.20 25.14 19.40
C LYS A 278 -1.60 26.26 20.27
N SER A 279 -0.79 27.15 19.66
CA SER A 279 -0.26 28.35 20.36
C SER A 279 -0.84 29.62 19.78
#